data_e6bf939b9bfa9634877e423879627e37
#
_entry.id   e6bf939b9bfa9634877e423879627e37
#
_cell.length_a   1.000
_cell.length_b   1.000
_cell.length_c   1.000
_cell.angle_alpha   90.00
_cell.angle_beta   90.00
_cell.angle_gamma   90.00
#
_symmetry.space_group_name_H-M   'P 1'
#
loop_
_entity.id
_entity.type
_entity.pdbx_description
1 polymer ?
#
loop_
_entity_poly.entity_id
_entity_poly.type
_entity_poly.pdbx_seq_one_letter_code
_entity_poly.pdbx_strand_id
1 'polypeptide(L)'
;MKGIILAGGAGTRLYPLTMVTSKQLLPVYDKPMIYYPLSTLMLAGIRDILIISTPEDTPRFEHLLGNGSQFGVNLSYKVQPSPDGLAQAFLLGEEFIGDDACAMVLGDNIFYGNGFGGILRESVENAEKNERATVFGYYVNDPERFGVVEFDVDGHVISVEEKPKEPKSNYAVTGLYFYPKGVSAMAKAVKPSARGELEITTLNDMYLKQGVLDVQLLGRGFAWLDTGTMDSLVDAADFVRMIEKRQSIKISAPEEIAYKNEWISKDKLLESAERYGKSPYGQHLKAVAEGKVRY
;
A
#
# COMPACT_ATOMS: atom_id res chain seq x y z
N MET A 1 11.31 -10.32 -4.33
CA MET A 1 10.04 -10.07 -3.59
C MET A 1 8.91 -9.76 -4.55
N LYS A 2 7.72 -10.29 -4.29
CA LYS A 2 6.46 -9.98 -4.97
C LYS A 2 5.68 -8.90 -4.21
N GLY A 3 4.81 -8.16 -4.90
CA GLY A 3 3.95 -7.16 -4.30
C GLY A 3 2.47 -7.49 -4.52
N ILE A 4 1.61 -7.22 -3.53
CA ILE A 4 0.16 -7.29 -3.67
C ILE A 4 -0.43 -5.93 -3.33
N ILE A 5 -1.33 -5.43 -4.18
CA ILE A 5 -2.23 -4.33 -3.86
C ILE A 5 -3.62 -4.92 -3.66
N LEU A 6 -4.13 -4.87 -2.43
CA LEU A 6 -5.49 -5.32 -2.15
C LEU A 6 -6.45 -4.15 -2.34
N ALA A 7 -7.14 -4.16 -3.46
CA ALA A 7 -8.08 -3.12 -3.92
C ALA A 7 -9.53 -3.65 -4.00
N GLY A 8 -9.87 -4.55 -3.09
CA GLY A 8 -11.21 -5.12 -2.95
C GLY A 8 -12.11 -4.33 -1.99
N GLY A 9 -13.29 -4.89 -1.75
CA GLY A 9 -14.29 -4.35 -0.83
C GLY A 9 -15.30 -3.41 -1.48
N ALA A 10 -16.53 -3.41 -0.97
CA ALA A 10 -17.67 -2.68 -1.55
C ALA A 10 -17.62 -1.15 -1.32
N GLY A 11 -16.72 -0.66 -0.45
CA GLY A 11 -16.60 0.78 -0.19
C GLY A 11 -17.86 1.46 0.35
N THR A 12 -18.74 0.75 1.05
CA THR A 12 -20.09 1.22 1.44
C THR A 12 -20.08 2.49 2.29
N ARG A 13 -19.01 2.71 3.05
CA ARG A 13 -18.82 3.96 3.84
C ARG A 13 -18.67 5.21 2.97
N LEU A 14 -18.40 5.04 1.67
CA LEU A 14 -18.25 6.13 0.69
C LEU A 14 -19.45 6.20 -0.28
N TYR A 15 -20.57 5.54 0.02
CA TYR A 15 -21.78 5.73 -0.77
C TYR A 15 -22.28 7.18 -0.68
N PRO A 16 -22.78 7.77 -1.81
CA PRO A 16 -23.00 7.15 -3.13
C PRO A 16 -21.79 7.13 -4.09
N LEU A 17 -20.61 7.66 -3.73
CA LEU A 17 -19.45 7.76 -4.64
C LEU A 17 -19.01 6.39 -5.20
N THR A 18 -19.06 5.36 -4.38
CA THR A 18 -18.61 4.00 -4.72
C THR A 18 -19.73 3.08 -5.22
N MET A 19 -20.91 3.60 -5.55
CA MET A 19 -21.98 2.80 -6.13
C MET A 19 -21.70 2.35 -7.56
N VAL A 20 -20.80 3.03 -8.27
CA VAL A 20 -20.51 2.78 -9.70
C VAL A 20 -19.01 2.57 -9.97
N THR A 21 -18.18 2.63 -8.95
CA THR A 21 -16.72 2.48 -9.09
C THR A 21 -16.08 2.06 -7.80
N SER A 22 -14.94 1.37 -7.91
CA SER A 22 -14.08 1.07 -6.75
C SER A 22 -13.62 2.34 -6.05
N LYS A 23 -13.53 2.29 -4.72
CA LYS A 23 -12.93 3.36 -3.92
C LYS A 23 -11.55 3.75 -4.43
N GLN A 24 -10.73 2.78 -4.78
CA GLN A 24 -9.35 2.99 -5.20
C GLN A 24 -9.21 3.65 -6.59
N LEU A 25 -10.32 3.80 -7.32
CA LEU A 25 -10.40 4.57 -8.56
C LEU A 25 -10.88 6.00 -8.35
N LEU A 26 -11.35 6.36 -7.15
CA LEU A 26 -11.69 7.73 -6.80
C LEU A 26 -10.43 8.61 -6.84
N PRO A 27 -10.56 9.89 -7.23
CA PRO A 27 -9.43 10.81 -7.23
C PRO A 27 -9.01 11.16 -5.81
N VAL A 28 -7.70 11.18 -5.57
CA VAL A 28 -7.11 11.87 -4.43
C VAL A 28 -6.25 12.99 -5.00
N TYR A 29 -6.78 14.19 -4.98
CA TYR A 29 -6.26 15.40 -5.60
C TYR A 29 -6.11 15.28 -7.13
N ASP A 30 -4.93 14.90 -7.64
CA ASP A 30 -4.60 14.99 -9.08
C ASP A 30 -4.49 13.63 -9.80
N LYS A 31 -4.70 12.53 -9.08
CA LYS A 31 -4.59 11.17 -9.63
C LYS A 31 -5.51 10.17 -8.92
N PRO A 32 -5.82 9.01 -9.56
CA PRO A 32 -6.57 7.95 -8.89
C PRO A 32 -5.84 7.42 -7.66
N MET A 33 -6.60 7.06 -6.62
CA MET A 33 -6.06 6.58 -5.34
C MET A 33 -5.08 5.41 -5.50
N ILE A 34 -5.32 4.49 -6.43
CA ILE A 34 -4.46 3.30 -6.66
C ILE A 34 -3.00 3.66 -7.02
N TYR A 35 -2.72 4.87 -7.50
CA TYR A 35 -1.37 5.32 -7.80
C TYR A 35 -0.49 5.43 -6.55
N TYR A 36 -1.08 5.71 -5.39
CA TYR A 36 -0.35 5.84 -4.12
C TYR A 36 0.19 4.49 -3.62
N PRO A 37 -0.63 3.45 -3.43
CA PRO A 37 -0.11 2.13 -3.04
C PRO A 37 0.81 1.51 -4.11
N LEU A 38 0.53 1.72 -5.40
CA LEU A 38 1.45 1.32 -6.47
C LEU A 38 2.83 1.95 -6.29
N SER A 39 2.86 3.27 -6.07
CA SER A 39 4.10 4.01 -5.81
C SER A 39 4.83 3.52 -4.57
N THR A 40 4.10 3.15 -3.51
CA THR A 40 4.69 2.60 -2.27
C THR A 40 5.46 1.32 -2.56
N LEU A 41 4.90 0.37 -3.31
CA LEU A 41 5.61 -0.85 -3.70
C LEU A 41 6.79 -0.55 -4.64
N MET A 42 6.64 0.39 -5.56
CA MET A 42 7.73 0.80 -6.46
C MET A 42 8.89 1.47 -5.71
N LEU A 43 8.62 2.28 -4.67
CA LEU A 43 9.65 2.86 -3.80
C LEU A 43 10.41 1.79 -3.00
N ALA A 44 9.76 0.68 -2.69
CA ALA A 44 10.40 -0.50 -2.10
C ALA A 44 11.28 -1.28 -3.09
N GLY A 45 11.24 -0.93 -4.38
CA GLY A 45 11.97 -1.65 -5.43
C GLY A 45 11.22 -2.84 -6.02
N ILE A 46 9.95 -3.02 -5.68
CA ILE A 46 9.14 -4.16 -6.11
C ILE A 46 8.57 -3.89 -7.51
N ARG A 47 8.79 -4.85 -8.44
CA ARG A 47 8.37 -4.70 -9.85
C ARG A 47 7.31 -5.70 -10.30
N ASP A 48 7.22 -6.86 -9.67
CA ASP A 48 6.16 -7.84 -9.94
C ASP A 48 5.03 -7.61 -8.94
N ILE A 49 3.88 -7.13 -9.43
CA ILE A 49 2.79 -6.65 -8.57
C ILE A 49 1.47 -7.27 -9.02
N LEU A 50 0.75 -7.87 -8.07
CA LEU A 50 -0.59 -8.41 -8.25
C LEU A 50 -1.62 -7.43 -7.67
N ILE A 51 -2.58 -7.02 -8.48
CA ILE A 51 -3.73 -6.24 -8.05
C ILE A 51 -4.91 -7.18 -7.83
N ILE A 52 -5.42 -7.24 -6.60
CA ILE A 52 -6.58 -8.06 -6.23
C ILE A 52 -7.77 -7.14 -6.04
N SER A 53 -8.84 -7.36 -6.80
CA SER A 53 -10.03 -6.51 -6.75
C SER A 53 -11.32 -7.31 -6.97
N THR A 54 -12.46 -6.62 -6.89
CA THR A 54 -13.78 -7.22 -7.13
C THR A 54 -13.94 -7.65 -8.59
N PRO A 55 -14.89 -8.56 -8.91
CA PRO A 55 -15.20 -8.93 -10.30
C PRO A 55 -15.55 -7.71 -11.17
N GLU A 56 -16.29 -6.75 -10.62
CA GLU A 56 -16.78 -5.57 -11.33
C GLU A 56 -15.67 -4.55 -11.61
N ASP A 57 -14.69 -4.43 -10.71
CA ASP A 57 -13.68 -3.37 -10.79
C ASP A 57 -12.35 -3.84 -11.39
N THR A 58 -12.05 -5.14 -11.37
CA THR A 58 -10.82 -5.68 -11.97
C THR A 58 -10.62 -5.21 -13.42
N PRO A 59 -11.63 -5.26 -14.33
CA PRO A 59 -11.48 -4.76 -15.70
C PRO A 59 -11.16 -3.26 -15.79
N ARG A 60 -11.61 -2.47 -14.80
CA ARG A 60 -11.33 -1.01 -14.75
C ARG A 60 -9.88 -0.74 -14.36
N PHE A 61 -9.32 -1.52 -13.42
CA PHE A 61 -7.90 -1.46 -13.09
C PHE A 61 -7.03 -1.90 -14.26
N GLU A 62 -7.40 -2.97 -14.95
CA GLU A 62 -6.71 -3.41 -16.18
C GLU A 62 -6.73 -2.34 -17.26
N HIS A 63 -7.86 -1.67 -17.45
CA HIS A 63 -7.97 -0.58 -18.43
C HIS A 63 -7.11 0.63 -18.04
N LEU A 64 -7.06 1.00 -16.75
CA LEU A 64 -6.30 2.15 -16.25
C LEU A 64 -4.78 1.92 -16.30
N LEU A 65 -4.34 0.75 -15.80
CA LEU A 65 -2.94 0.48 -15.48
C LEU A 65 -2.26 -0.44 -16.50
N GLY A 66 -3.04 -1.13 -17.36
CA GLY A 66 -2.52 -2.05 -18.36
C GLY A 66 -1.65 -3.16 -17.73
N ASN A 67 -0.59 -3.53 -18.41
CA ASN A 67 0.38 -4.50 -17.91
C ASN A 67 1.51 -3.88 -17.07
N GLY A 68 1.47 -2.56 -16.81
CA GLY A 68 2.46 -1.85 -16.02
C GLY A 68 3.72 -1.41 -16.77
N SER A 69 3.85 -1.69 -18.05
CA SER A 69 5.08 -1.37 -18.83
C SER A 69 5.41 0.12 -18.86
N GLN A 70 4.41 0.99 -18.77
CA GLN A 70 4.58 2.46 -18.67
C GLN A 70 5.23 2.88 -17.35
N PHE A 71 5.15 2.04 -16.33
CA PHE A 71 5.76 2.24 -15.02
C PHE A 71 7.01 1.37 -14.81
N GLY A 72 7.45 0.62 -15.82
CA GLY A 72 8.59 -0.28 -15.71
C GLY A 72 8.38 -1.46 -14.74
N VAL A 73 7.12 -1.83 -14.48
CA VAL A 73 6.72 -2.93 -13.62
C VAL A 73 5.88 -3.96 -14.40
N ASN A 74 5.67 -5.15 -13.82
CA ASN A 74 4.80 -6.18 -14.35
C ASN A 74 3.54 -6.24 -13.48
N LEU A 75 2.40 -5.85 -14.02
CA LEU A 75 1.12 -5.93 -13.33
C LEU A 75 0.37 -7.19 -13.74
N SER A 76 -0.13 -7.90 -12.75
CA SER A 76 -1.08 -9.00 -12.88
C SER A 76 -2.35 -8.69 -12.10
N TYR A 77 -3.44 -9.35 -12.41
CA TYR A 77 -4.74 -9.08 -11.83
C TYR A 77 -5.41 -10.37 -11.36
N LYS A 78 -6.09 -10.29 -10.22
CA LYS A 78 -6.84 -11.42 -9.65
C LYS A 78 -8.17 -10.93 -9.09
N VAL A 79 -9.21 -11.69 -9.36
CA VAL A 79 -10.54 -11.39 -8.81
C VAL A 79 -10.64 -11.94 -7.39
N GLN A 80 -11.12 -11.10 -6.45
CA GLN A 80 -11.56 -11.48 -5.12
C GLN A 80 -13.09 -11.63 -5.16
N PRO A 81 -13.62 -12.85 -5.10
CA PRO A 81 -15.07 -13.07 -5.25
C PRO A 81 -15.88 -12.59 -4.03
N SER A 82 -15.27 -12.62 -2.84
CA SER A 82 -15.87 -12.14 -1.59
C SER A 82 -14.79 -11.56 -0.68
N PRO A 83 -15.10 -10.52 0.13
CA PRO A 83 -14.13 -9.87 1.02
C PRO A 83 -13.99 -10.63 2.36
N ASP A 84 -13.38 -11.82 2.32
CA ASP A 84 -13.30 -12.72 3.49
C ASP A 84 -12.13 -12.38 4.43
N GLY A 85 -11.63 -11.17 4.40
CA GLY A 85 -10.55 -10.66 5.24
C GLY A 85 -9.23 -10.40 4.50
N LEU A 86 -8.33 -9.65 5.12
CA LEU A 86 -7.09 -9.19 4.45
C LEU A 86 -6.12 -10.34 4.17
N ALA A 87 -6.03 -11.36 5.05
CA ALA A 87 -5.15 -12.49 4.86
C ALA A 87 -5.54 -13.38 3.67
N GLN A 88 -6.80 -13.29 3.18
CA GLN A 88 -7.25 -13.97 1.97
C GLN A 88 -6.41 -13.58 0.74
N ALA A 89 -5.85 -12.38 0.71
CA ALA A 89 -5.00 -11.92 -0.40
C ALA A 89 -3.84 -12.87 -0.68
N PHE A 90 -3.23 -13.46 0.35
CA PHE A 90 -2.13 -14.40 0.21
C PHE A 90 -2.57 -15.78 -0.28
N LEU A 91 -3.83 -16.15 -0.06
CA LEU A 91 -4.43 -17.38 -0.61
C LEU A 91 -4.75 -17.20 -2.10
N LEU A 92 -5.35 -16.07 -2.45
CA LEU A 92 -5.65 -15.74 -3.85
C LEU A 92 -4.39 -15.53 -4.69
N GLY A 93 -3.34 -14.97 -4.07
CA GLY A 93 -2.05 -14.71 -4.68
C GLY A 93 -1.04 -15.84 -4.59
N GLU A 94 -1.39 -17.02 -4.05
CA GLU A 94 -0.44 -18.11 -3.78
C GLU A 94 0.42 -18.49 -4.99
N GLU A 95 -0.19 -18.70 -6.14
CA GLU A 95 0.51 -19.04 -7.39
C GLU A 95 1.45 -17.92 -7.85
N PHE A 96 1.02 -16.65 -7.71
CA PHE A 96 1.81 -15.48 -8.05
C PHE A 96 3.01 -15.29 -7.11
N ILE A 97 2.80 -15.51 -5.81
CA ILE A 97 3.84 -15.37 -4.77
C ILE A 97 4.88 -16.48 -4.94
N GLY A 98 4.43 -17.74 -5.12
CA GLY A 98 5.32 -18.89 -5.16
C GLY A 98 6.18 -18.98 -3.90
N ASP A 99 7.50 -19.16 -4.10
CA ASP A 99 8.49 -19.25 -3.02
C ASP A 99 9.15 -17.90 -2.67
N ASP A 100 8.60 -16.79 -3.19
CA ASP A 100 9.15 -15.46 -2.93
C ASP A 100 8.63 -14.87 -1.59
N ALA A 101 9.40 -13.93 -1.04
CA ALA A 101 8.89 -13.00 -0.04
C ALA A 101 7.82 -12.09 -0.68
N CYS A 102 6.86 -11.61 0.12
CA CYS A 102 5.74 -10.84 -0.39
C CYS A 102 5.46 -9.60 0.46
N ALA A 103 5.35 -8.43 -0.19
CA ALA A 103 4.79 -7.24 0.41
C ALA A 103 3.31 -7.10 0.02
N MET A 104 2.49 -6.62 0.95
CA MET A 104 1.10 -6.24 0.67
C MET A 104 0.85 -4.82 1.14
N VAL A 105 0.15 -4.05 0.30
CA VAL A 105 -0.37 -2.73 0.66
C VAL A 105 -1.87 -2.67 0.39
N LEU A 106 -2.60 -2.03 1.31
CA LEU A 106 -4.02 -1.78 1.10
C LEU A 106 -4.20 -0.65 0.09
N GLY A 107 -5.11 -0.85 -0.85
CA GLY A 107 -5.33 0.03 -2.00
C GLY A 107 -5.85 1.43 -1.65
N ASP A 108 -6.25 1.65 -0.41
CA ASP A 108 -6.77 2.90 0.13
C ASP A 108 -5.85 3.58 1.13
N ASN A 109 -4.62 3.10 1.27
CA ASN A 109 -3.63 3.66 2.17
C ASN A 109 -2.63 4.54 1.40
N ILE A 110 -2.39 5.73 1.91
CA ILE A 110 -1.45 6.71 1.37
C ILE A 110 -0.37 6.94 2.41
N PHE A 111 0.88 6.85 1.97
CA PHE A 111 2.06 7.10 2.80
C PHE A 111 2.87 8.25 2.24
N TYR A 112 3.34 9.12 3.10
CA TYR A 112 4.26 10.19 2.76
C TYR A 112 5.24 10.43 3.91
N GLY A 113 6.52 10.59 3.59
CA GLY A 113 7.53 10.91 4.59
C GLY A 113 8.93 10.95 3.99
N ASN A 114 9.79 11.76 4.59
CA ASN A 114 11.19 11.84 4.16
C ASN A 114 11.92 10.53 4.49
N GLY A 115 12.69 10.02 3.52
CA GLY A 115 13.44 8.77 3.70
C GLY A 115 12.60 7.49 3.63
N PHE A 116 11.29 7.58 3.32
CA PHE A 116 10.38 6.43 3.31
C PHE A 116 10.88 5.29 2.41
N GLY A 117 11.39 5.59 1.21
CA GLY A 117 11.95 4.57 0.32
C GLY A 117 13.14 3.79 0.94
N GLY A 118 13.91 4.40 1.83
CA GLY A 118 14.97 3.72 2.60
C GLY A 118 14.39 2.67 3.55
N ILE A 119 13.41 3.08 4.35
CA ILE A 119 12.69 2.20 5.30
C ILE A 119 12.03 1.02 4.58
N LEU A 120 11.42 1.27 3.42
CA LEU A 120 10.79 0.22 2.62
C LEU A 120 11.81 -0.80 2.11
N ARG A 121 12.97 -0.36 1.60
CA ARG A 121 14.03 -1.27 1.14
C ARG A 121 14.65 -2.08 2.27
N GLU A 122 14.79 -1.49 3.46
CA GLU A 122 15.20 -2.22 4.67
C GLU A 122 14.18 -3.32 5.02
N SER A 123 12.89 -3.04 4.91
CA SER A 123 11.83 -4.03 5.14
C SER A 123 11.85 -5.16 4.10
N VAL A 124 12.18 -4.85 2.83
CA VAL A 124 12.43 -5.87 1.80
C VAL A 124 13.60 -6.75 2.19
N GLU A 125 14.73 -6.15 2.56
CA GLU A 125 15.92 -6.89 2.98
C GLU A 125 15.66 -7.76 4.21
N ASN A 126 14.90 -7.25 5.17
CA ASN A 126 14.49 -7.98 6.36
C ASN A 126 13.68 -9.24 6.02
N ALA A 127 12.73 -9.11 5.10
CA ALA A 127 11.91 -10.25 4.67
C ALA A 127 12.70 -11.26 3.83
N GLU A 128 13.57 -10.80 2.91
CA GLU A 128 14.27 -11.69 1.97
C GLU A 128 15.50 -12.37 2.58
N LYS A 129 16.25 -11.65 3.43
CA LYS A 129 17.52 -12.14 3.98
C LYS A 129 17.42 -12.62 5.41
N ASN A 130 16.63 -11.93 6.24
CA ASN A 130 16.53 -12.23 7.67
C ASN A 130 15.32 -13.11 8.01
N GLU A 131 14.49 -13.43 7.02
CA GLU A 131 13.26 -14.23 7.16
C GLU A 131 12.30 -13.68 8.24
N ARG A 132 12.21 -12.34 8.35
CA ARG A 132 11.38 -11.64 9.33
C ARG A 132 10.26 -10.86 8.66
N ALA A 133 9.09 -10.87 9.27
CA ALA A 133 7.99 -10.01 8.85
C ALA A 133 8.18 -8.60 9.41
N THR A 134 7.78 -7.58 8.64
CA THR A 134 7.75 -6.19 9.08
C THR A 134 6.37 -5.58 8.86
N VAL A 135 5.82 -4.96 9.91
CA VAL A 135 4.61 -4.14 9.88
C VAL A 135 4.94 -2.73 10.36
N PHE A 136 4.07 -1.77 10.07
CA PHE A 136 4.31 -0.37 10.39
C PHE A 136 3.31 0.12 11.41
N GLY A 137 3.82 0.67 12.52
CA GLY A 137 3.03 1.30 13.56
C GLY A 137 2.96 2.82 13.39
N TYR A 138 1.77 3.39 13.49
CA TYR A 138 1.54 4.82 13.42
C TYR A 138 0.68 5.30 14.59
N TYR A 139 1.08 6.40 15.24
CA TYR A 139 0.35 6.93 16.39
C TYR A 139 -0.96 7.60 15.95
N VAL A 140 -2.08 7.15 16.52
CA VAL A 140 -3.43 7.67 16.22
C VAL A 140 -4.18 8.00 17.52
N ASN A 141 -5.25 8.82 17.41
CA ASN A 141 -6.09 9.16 18.55
C ASN A 141 -7.29 8.21 18.75
N ASP A 142 -7.58 7.37 17.74
CA ASP A 142 -8.71 6.44 17.68
C ASP A 142 -8.25 5.00 17.36
N PRO A 143 -7.33 4.43 18.19
CA PRO A 143 -6.68 3.13 17.89
C PRO A 143 -7.66 1.96 17.82
N GLU A 144 -8.81 2.03 18.48
CA GLU A 144 -9.85 0.98 18.49
C GLU A 144 -10.41 0.65 17.10
N ARG A 145 -10.14 1.47 16.10
CA ARG A 145 -10.56 1.24 14.72
C ARG A 145 -9.65 0.30 13.94
N PHE A 146 -8.45 0.02 14.45
CA PHE A 146 -7.34 -0.62 13.76
C PHE A 146 -6.84 -1.85 14.51
N GLY A 147 -5.93 -2.60 13.91
CA GLY A 147 -5.03 -3.48 14.65
C GLY A 147 -4.10 -2.63 15.50
N VAL A 148 -3.93 -2.96 16.77
CA VAL A 148 -3.14 -2.19 17.74
C VAL A 148 -1.95 -3.00 18.22
N VAL A 149 -0.76 -2.38 18.22
CA VAL A 149 0.47 -2.97 18.75
C VAL A 149 0.65 -2.59 20.21
N GLU A 150 0.99 -3.53 21.07
CA GLU A 150 1.42 -3.30 22.45
C GLU A 150 2.93 -3.48 22.57
N PHE A 151 3.57 -2.60 23.33
CA PHE A 151 5.01 -2.63 23.58
C PHE A 151 5.29 -2.83 25.08
N ASP A 152 6.37 -3.52 25.40
CA ASP A 152 6.93 -3.53 26.74
C ASP A 152 7.70 -2.23 27.07
N VAL A 153 8.27 -2.18 28.28
CA VAL A 153 9.02 -1.01 28.75
C VAL A 153 10.33 -0.75 27.97
N ASP A 154 10.84 -1.77 27.30
CA ASP A 154 12.05 -1.73 26.50
C ASP A 154 11.75 -1.43 25.00
N GLY A 155 10.45 -1.34 24.66
CA GLY A 155 9.97 -1.04 23.29
C GLY A 155 9.84 -2.29 22.40
N HIS A 156 9.90 -3.51 22.96
CA HIS A 156 9.64 -4.71 22.20
C HIS A 156 8.13 -4.96 22.06
N VAL A 157 7.73 -5.47 20.91
CA VAL A 157 6.34 -5.83 20.65
C VAL A 157 5.96 -7.07 21.44
N ILE A 158 4.89 -6.99 22.22
CA ILE A 158 4.39 -8.08 23.05
C ILE A 158 3.02 -8.59 22.66
N SER A 159 2.21 -7.77 21.99
CA SER A 159 0.93 -8.21 21.42
C SER A 159 0.50 -7.38 20.22
N VAL A 160 -0.34 -7.98 19.38
CA VAL A 160 -1.06 -7.29 18.30
C VAL A 160 -2.53 -7.72 18.38
N GLU A 161 -3.46 -6.78 18.54
CA GLU A 161 -4.88 -7.04 18.72
C GLU A 161 -5.74 -6.32 17.68
N GLU A 162 -6.68 -7.04 17.06
CA GLU A 162 -7.58 -6.48 16.06
C GLU A 162 -8.73 -5.72 16.71
N LYS A 163 -8.82 -4.42 16.46
CA LYS A 163 -9.91 -3.54 16.91
C LYS A 163 -10.30 -3.75 18.37
N PRO A 164 -9.34 -3.62 19.30
CA PRO A 164 -9.59 -3.84 20.71
C PRO A 164 -10.60 -2.84 21.26
N LYS A 165 -11.49 -3.28 22.15
CA LYS A 165 -12.42 -2.36 22.84
C LYS A 165 -11.69 -1.43 23.81
N GLU A 166 -10.60 -1.92 24.38
CA GLU A 166 -9.71 -1.20 25.30
C GLU A 166 -8.28 -1.28 24.75
N PRO A 167 -7.89 -0.36 23.85
CA PRO A 167 -6.57 -0.36 23.25
C PRO A 167 -5.46 -0.21 24.28
N LYS A 168 -4.43 -1.05 24.21
CA LYS A 168 -3.29 -1.00 25.10
C LYS A 168 -2.22 0.01 24.70
N SER A 169 -2.33 0.56 23.52
CA SER A 169 -1.50 1.64 23.01
C SER A 169 -2.24 2.48 21.96
N ASN A 170 -1.65 3.60 21.55
CA ASN A 170 -2.13 4.41 20.44
C ASN A 170 -1.45 4.07 19.09
N TYR A 171 -0.68 2.98 19.01
CA TYR A 171 0.00 2.62 17.77
C TYR A 171 -0.85 1.65 16.96
N ALA A 172 -1.48 2.20 15.91
CA ALA A 172 -2.21 1.43 14.92
C ALA A 172 -1.25 0.75 13.93
N VAL A 173 -1.53 -0.50 13.56
CA VAL A 173 -0.88 -1.16 12.43
C VAL A 173 -1.45 -0.58 11.14
N THR A 174 -0.59 -0.03 10.30
CA THR A 174 -1.00 0.53 9.01
C THR A 174 -1.27 -0.56 7.98
N GLY A 175 -1.85 -0.19 6.83
CA GLY A 175 -2.13 -1.13 5.74
C GLY A 175 -0.92 -1.44 4.84
N LEU A 176 0.25 -1.66 5.42
CA LEU A 176 1.47 -2.02 4.71
C LEU A 176 2.23 -3.11 5.46
N TYR A 177 2.53 -4.20 4.76
CA TYR A 177 3.04 -5.44 5.35
C TYR A 177 4.13 -6.02 4.48
N PHE A 178 5.21 -6.52 5.10
CA PHE A 178 6.27 -7.27 4.42
C PHE A 178 6.42 -8.62 5.11
N TYR A 179 6.36 -9.70 4.35
CA TYR A 179 6.46 -11.06 4.87
C TYR A 179 7.55 -11.83 4.15
N PRO A 180 8.30 -12.69 4.86
CA PRO A 180 9.24 -13.60 4.26
C PRO A 180 8.53 -14.66 3.39
N LYS A 181 9.29 -15.47 2.70
CA LYS A 181 8.78 -16.64 1.97
C LYS A 181 7.87 -17.51 2.85
N GLY A 182 6.88 -18.14 2.24
CA GLY A 182 5.96 -19.05 2.94
C GLY A 182 4.73 -18.36 3.54
N VAL A 183 4.51 -17.05 3.30
CA VAL A 183 3.34 -16.33 3.83
C VAL A 183 2.01 -16.97 3.42
N SER A 184 1.88 -17.54 2.23
CA SER A 184 0.65 -18.23 1.79
C SER A 184 0.35 -19.46 2.64
N ALA A 185 1.38 -20.23 3.02
CA ALA A 185 1.23 -21.38 3.91
C ALA A 185 0.80 -20.93 5.32
N MET A 186 1.37 -19.83 5.84
CA MET A 186 0.96 -19.23 7.11
C MET A 186 -0.49 -18.74 7.05
N ALA A 187 -0.89 -18.08 5.96
CA ALA A 187 -2.25 -17.59 5.77
C ALA A 187 -3.29 -18.72 5.73
N LYS A 188 -2.96 -19.90 5.20
CA LYS A 188 -3.83 -21.10 5.24
C LYS A 188 -4.13 -21.57 6.66
N ALA A 189 -3.27 -21.30 7.63
CA ALA A 189 -3.47 -21.66 9.02
C ALA A 189 -4.31 -20.61 9.79
N VAL A 190 -4.57 -19.44 9.24
CA VAL A 190 -5.44 -18.42 9.83
C VAL A 190 -6.88 -18.92 9.85
N LYS A 191 -7.51 -18.90 11.02
CA LYS A 191 -8.92 -19.25 11.17
C LYS A 191 -9.78 -17.99 11.09
N PRO A 192 -10.99 -18.06 10.51
CA PRO A 192 -11.91 -16.95 10.53
C PRO A 192 -12.19 -16.44 11.96
N SER A 193 -12.20 -15.14 12.12
CA SER A 193 -12.55 -14.48 13.39
C SER A 193 -14.04 -14.59 13.69
N ALA A 194 -14.48 -14.05 14.83
CA ALA A 194 -15.91 -13.95 15.15
C ALA A 194 -16.71 -13.12 14.11
N ARG A 195 -16.02 -12.32 13.29
CA ARG A 195 -16.62 -11.58 12.16
C ARG A 195 -16.68 -12.40 10.87
N GLY A 196 -16.16 -13.62 10.86
CA GLY A 196 -16.05 -14.48 9.68
C GLY A 196 -14.87 -14.11 8.76
N GLU A 197 -13.96 -13.21 9.18
CA GLU A 197 -12.86 -12.70 8.37
C GLU A 197 -11.53 -13.41 8.70
N LEU A 198 -10.71 -13.64 7.69
CA LEU A 198 -9.31 -14.05 7.82
C LEU A 198 -8.47 -12.79 8.14
N GLU A 199 -8.31 -12.54 9.45
CA GLU A 199 -7.69 -11.31 9.92
C GLU A 199 -6.18 -11.28 9.66
N ILE A 200 -5.70 -10.16 9.14
CA ILE A 200 -4.26 -9.93 8.98
C ILE A 200 -3.56 -9.85 10.34
N THR A 201 -4.25 -9.36 11.36
CA THR A 201 -3.74 -9.27 12.73
C THR A 201 -3.47 -10.65 13.30
N THR A 202 -4.29 -11.68 12.98
CA THR A 202 -4.00 -13.06 13.35
C THR A 202 -2.74 -13.59 12.68
N LEU A 203 -2.54 -13.26 11.39
CA LEU A 203 -1.31 -13.61 10.68
C LEU A 203 -0.08 -12.94 11.32
N ASN A 204 -0.18 -11.66 11.66
CA ASN A 204 0.89 -10.91 12.35
C ASN A 204 1.21 -11.53 13.71
N ASP A 205 0.19 -11.91 14.50
CA ASP A 205 0.37 -12.57 15.80
C ASP A 205 1.07 -13.93 15.67
N MET A 206 0.83 -14.67 14.58
CA MET A 206 1.56 -15.93 14.32
C MET A 206 3.06 -15.68 14.10
N TYR A 207 3.44 -14.62 13.37
CA TYR A 207 4.85 -14.21 13.22
C TYR A 207 5.44 -13.68 14.52
N LEU A 208 4.66 -12.94 15.32
CA LEU A 208 5.06 -12.47 16.64
C LEU A 208 5.37 -13.63 17.58
N LYS A 209 4.51 -14.64 17.64
CA LYS A 209 4.71 -15.85 18.48
C LYS A 209 5.91 -16.69 18.07
N GLN A 210 6.33 -16.58 16.80
CA GLN A 210 7.57 -17.20 16.34
C GLN A 210 8.81 -16.33 16.61
N GLY A 211 8.65 -15.12 17.15
CA GLY A 211 9.75 -14.19 17.42
C GLY A 211 10.33 -13.52 16.15
N VAL A 212 9.58 -13.54 15.05
CA VAL A 212 10.03 -13.04 13.74
C VAL A 212 9.14 -11.92 13.18
N LEU A 213 8.45 -11.17 14.02
CA LEU A 213 7.72 -9.96 13.66
C LEU A 213 8.48 -8.72 14.15
N ASP A 214 8.78 -7.82 13.23
CA ASP A 214 9.31 -6.49 13.53
C ASP A 214 8.21 -5.43 13.32
N VAL A 215 8.20 -4.41 14.16
CA VAL A 215 7.32 -3.24 14.01
C VAL A 215 8.18 -2.01 13.80
N GLN A 216 8.08 -1.44 12.61
CA GLN A 216 8.72 -0.18 12.25
C GLN A 216 7.79 0.99 12.59
N LEU A 217 8.19 1.86 13.51
CA LEU A 217 7.38 3.03 13.85
C LEU A 217 7.59 4.17 12.84
N LEU A 218 6.49 4.63 12.26
CA LEU A 218 6.46 5.84 11.45
C LEU A 218 6.27 7.04 12.37
N GLY A 219 7.37 7.71 12.69
CA GLY A 219 7.42 8.81 13.64
C GLY A 219 7.06 10.18 13.02
N ARG A 220 7.53 11.26 13.67
CA ARG A 220 7.30 12.63 13.18
C ARG A 220 7.88 12.82 11.78
N GLY A 221 7.14 13.52 10.93
CA GLY A 221 7.52 13.74 9.52
C GLY A 221 6.95 12.71 8.56
N PHE A 222 6.26 11.68 9.07
CA PHE A 222 5.47 10.76 8.27
C PHE A 222 3.99 11.12 8.35
N ALA A 223 3.27 10.91 7.26
CA ALA A 223 1.83 10.89 7.20
C ALA A 223 1.36 9.52 6.68
N TRP A 224 0.44 8.92 7.39
CA TRP A 224 -0.35 7.79 6.96
C TRP A 224 -1.81 8.22 6.92
N LEU A 225 -2.45 8.05 5.77
CA LEU A 225 -3.81 8.47 5.51
C LEU A 225 -4.62 7.24 5.09
N ASP A 226 -5.59 6.88 5.93
CA ASP A 226 -6.62 5.87 5.63
C ASP A 226 -7.84 6.60 5.05
N THR A 227 -8.11 6.38 3.76
CA THR A 227 -9.18 7.07 3.03
C THR A 227 -10.52 6.34 3.15
N GLY A 228 -10.81 5.77 4.30
CA GLY A 228 -11.97 4.90 4.54
C GLY A 228 -13.31 5.60 4.72
N THR A 229 -13.36 6.93 4.90
CA THR A 229 -14.56 7.75 5.10
C THR A 229 -14.56 8.96 4.17
N MET A 230 -15.72 9.67 4.05
CA MET A 230 -15.81 10.88 3.24
C MET A 230 -14.82 11.95 3.71
N ASP A 231 -14.78 12.21 5.01
CA ASP A 231 -13.90 13.24 5.59
C ASP A 231 -12.43 12.86 5.38
N SER A 232 -12.05 11.60 5.65
CA SER A 232 -10.67 11.17 5.47
C SER A 232 -10.22 11.18 3.99
N LEU A 233 -11.14 10.97 3.05
CA LEU A 233 -10.85 11.11 1.62
C LEU A 233 -10.56 12.58 1.24
N VAL A 234 -11.34 13.52 1.77
CA VAL A 234 -11.15 14.97 1.58
C VAL A 234 -9.83 15.40 2.22
N ASP A 235 -9.60 15.01 3.47
CA ASP A 235 -8.36 15.32 4.21
C ASP A 235 -7.12 14.82 3.47
N ALA A 236 -7.18 13.60 2.90
CA ALA A 236 -6.09 13.06 2.11
C ALA A 236 -5.83 13.90 0.85
N ALA A 237 -6.90 14.30 0.14
CA ALA A 237 -6.77 15.14 -1.05
C ALA A 237 -6.19 16.53 -0.71
N ASP A 238 -6.62 17.14 0.38
CA ASP A 238 -6.11 18.43 0.86
C ASP A 238 -4.66 18.34 1.34
N PHE A 239 -4.29 17.26 2.04
CA PHE A 239 -2.91 17.00 2.45
C PHE A 239 -2.00 16.92 1.21
N VAL A 240 -2.34 16.05 0.25
CA VAL A 240 -1.55 15.88 -0.99
C VAL A 240 -1.42 17.21 -1.72
N ARG A 241 -2.53 17.91 -1.93
CA ARG A 241 -2.57 19.21 -2.59
C ARG A 241 -1.65 20.24 -1.90
N MET A 242 -1.70 20.30 -0.58
CA MET A 242 -0.91 21.25 0.19
C MET A 242 0.59 20.96 0.09
N ILE A 243 0.99 19.71 0.25
CA ILE A 243 2.41 19.29 0.16
C ILE A 243 2.95 19.51 -1.26
N GLU A 244 2.25 19.02 -2.28
CA GLU A 244 2.67 19.18 -3.68
C GLU A 244 2.82 20.65 -4.07
N LYS A 245 1.87 21.49 -3.65
CA LYS A 245 1.92 22.94 -3.93
C LYS A 245 3.07 23.64 -3.20
N ARG A 246 3.40 23.24 -1.97
CA ARG A 246 4.43 23.87 -1.16
C ARG A 246 5.84 23.44 -1.54
N GLN A 247 6.00 22.18 -1.88
CA GLN A 247 7.31 21.60 -2.19
C GLN A 247 7.60 21.53 -3.69
N SER A 248 6.61 21.85 -4.55
CA SER A 248 6.72 21.76 -6.02
C SER A 248 7.13 20.36 -6.50
N ILE A 249 6.65 19.32 -5.82
CA ILE A 249 6.85 17.91 -6.14
C ILE A 249 5.53 17.24 -6.48
N LYS A 250 5.60 15.97 -6.89
CA LYS A 250 4.46 15.05 -6.93
C LYS A 250 4.62 13.97 -5.88
N ILE A 251 3.58 13.77 -5.08
CA ILE A 251 3.50 12.61 -4.19
C ILE A 251 3.03 11.42 -5.03
N SER A 252 3.79 10.32 -4.99
CA SER A 252 3.38 9.06 -5.64
C SER A 252 3.10 9.22 -7.14
N ALA A 253 4.12 9.62 -7.90
CA ALA A 253 4.12 9.62 -9.35
C ALA A 253 4.85 8.36 -9.86
N PRO A 254 4.14 7.27 -10.24
CA PRO A 254 4.77 6.00 -10.63
C PRO A 254 5.77 6.15 -11.76
N GLU A 255 5.49 6.97 -12.77
CA GLU A 255 6.37 7.20 -13.92
C GLU A 255 7.68 7.89 -13.51
N GLU A 256 7.60 8.85 -12.60
CA GLU A 256 8.79 9.51 -12.06
C GLU A 256 9.64 8.55 -11.24
N ILE A 257 9.01 7.72 -10.38
CA ILE A 257 9.69 6.69 -9.59
C ILE A 257 10.38 5.69 -10.52
N ALA A 258 9.69 5.24 -11.56
CA ALA A 258 10.24 4.33 -12.56
C ALA A 258 11.44 4.93 -13.28
N TYR A 259 11.36 6.19 -13.68
CA TYR A 259 12.46 6.89 -14.35
C TYR A 259 13.67 7.09 -13.43
N LYS A 260 13.46 7.50 -12.18
CA LYS A 260 14.54 7.66 -11.19
C LYS A 260 15.23 6.34 -10.82
N ASN A 261 14.49 5.23 -10.87
CA ASN A 261 15.03 3.89 -10.67
C ASN A 261 15.61 3.28 -11.96
N GLU A 262 15.66 4.02 -13.06
CA GLU A 262 16.16 3.54 -14.35
C GLU A 262 15.35 2.35 -14.93
N TRP A 263 14.07 2.20 -14.53
CA TRP A 263 13.20 1.13 -15.03
C TRP A 263 12.55 1.48 -16.36
N ILE A 264 12.46 2.78 -16.66
CA ILE A 264 12.01 3.30 -17.94
C ILE A 264 12.99 4.34 -18.47
N SER A 265 13.04 4.49 -19.80
CA SER A 265 13.87 5.50 -20.46
C SER A 265 13.24 6.91 -20.37
N LYS A 266 14.05 7.93 -20.66
CA LYS A 266 13.57 9.30 -20.81
C LYS A 266 12.47 9.41 -21.87
N ASP A 267 12.61 8.71 -22.98
CA ASP A 267 11.62 8.74 -24.06
C ASP A 267 10.29 8.16 -23.60
N LYS A 268 10.33 7.08 -22.81
CA LYS A 268 9.13 6.47 -22.22
C LYS A 268 8.44 7.41 -21.23
N LEU A 269 9.21 8.15 -20.43
CA LEU A 269 8.66 9.18 -19.54
C LEU A 269 8.01 10.33 -20.33
N LEU A 270 8.62 10.74 -21.43
CA LEU A 270 8.05 11.77 -22.32
C LEU A 270 6.76 11.30 -23.01
N GLU A 271 6.69 10.04 -23.46
CA GLU A 271 5.44 9.44 -23.97
C GLU A 271 4.30 9.55 -22.92
N SER A 272 4.60 9.23 -21.66
CA SER A 272 3.62 9.37 -20.56
C SER A 272 3.22 10.83 -20.34
N ALA A 273 4.19 11.75 -20.37
CA ALA A 273 3.90 13.19 -20.27
C ALA A 273 2.99 13.70 -21.40
N GLU A 274 3.22 13.25 -22.63
CA GLU A 274 2.38 13.59 -23.79
C GLU A 274 0.97 13.01 -23.67
N ARG A 275 0.84 11.76 -23.20
CA ARG A 275 -0.46 11.11 -22.91
C ARG A 275 -1.30 11.92 -21.93
N TYR A 276 -0.68 12.49 -20.90
CA TYR A 276 -1.37 13.33 -19.91
C TYR A 276 -1.53 14.78 -20.35
N GLY A 277 -0.84 15.19 -21.41
CA GLY A 277 -1.03 16.44 -22.12
C GLY A 277 -0.76 17.68 -21.25
N LYS A 278 -1.74 18.62 -21.27
CA LYS A 278 -1.62 19.90 -20.54
C LYS A 278 -1.94 19.82 -19.05
N SER A 279 -2.24 18.63 -18.50
CA SER A 279 -2.49 18.48 -17.09
C SER A 279 -1.26 18.86 -16.25
N PRO A 280 -1.42 19.36 -15.03
CA PRO A 280 -0.28 19.64 -14.14
C PRO A 280 0.60 18.41 -13.90
N TYR A 281 0.00 17.21 -13.90
CA TYR A 281 0.72 15.95 -13.77
C TYR A 281 1.62 15.68 -15.00
N GLY A 282 1.09 15.80 -16.22
CA GLY A 282 1.87 15.63 -17.44
C GLY A 282 3.00 16.66 -17.56
N GLN A 283 2.74 17.92 -17.20
CA GLN A 283 3.77 18.97 -17.20
C GLN A 283 4.89 18.69 -16.19
N HIS A 284 4.55 18.11 -15.03
CA HIS A 284 5.54 17.68 -14.05
C HIS A 284 6.44 16.56 -14.61
N LEU A 285 5.87 15.52 -15.22
CA LEU A 285 6.67 14.43 -15.83
C LEU A 285 7.60 14.95 -16.91
N LYS A 286 7.14 15.90 -17.73
CA LYS A 286 7.98 16.57 -18.71
C LYS A 286 9.14 17.34 -18.07
N ALA A 287 8.87 18.07 -16.99
CA ALA A 287 9.91 18.80 -16.25
C ALA A 287 10.94 17.85 -15.63
N VAL A 288 10.50 16.69 -15.13
CA VAL A 288 11.39 15.62 -14.62
C VAL A 288 12.29 15.10 -15.75
N ALA A 289 11.72 14.76 -16.93
CA ALA A 289 12.48 14.28 -18.07
C ALA A 289 13.50 15.30 -18.59
N GLU A 290 13.20 16.59 -18.47
CA GLU A 290 14.08 17.70 -18.85
C GLU A 290 15.12 18.05 -17.77
N GLY A 291 15.13 17.36 -16.62
CA GLY A 291 16.06 17.60 -15.51
C GLY A 291 15.81 18.91 -14.75
N LYS A 292 14.62 19.49 -14.87
CA LYS A 292 14.21 20.74 -14.20
C LYS A 292 13.75 20.54 -12.76
N VAL A 293 13.37 19.33 -12.39
CA VAL A 293 12.95 18.96 -11.03
C VAL A 293 14.17 18.37 -10.32
N ARG A 294 14.59 19.01 -9.21
CA ARG A 294 15.74 18.57 -8.37
C ARG A 294 15.33 18.60 -6.92
N TYR A 295 15.40 17.47 -6.22
CA TYR A 295 15.18 17.29 -4.77
C TYR A 295 15.82 16.00 -4.27
#